data_7ee931db628c3ef63a3afa201115d1d3
#
_entry.id   7ee931db628c3ef63a3afa201115d1d3
#
_cell.length_a   1.000
_cell.length_b   1.000
_cell.length_c   1.000
_cell.angle_alpha   90.00
_cell.angle_beta   90.00
_cell.angle_gamma   90.00
#
_symmetry.space_group_name_H-M   'P 1'
#
loop_
_entity.id
_entity.type
_entity.pdbx_description
1 polymer ?
#
loop_
_entity_poly.entity_id
_entity_poly.type
_entity_poly.pdbx_seq_one_letter_code
_entity_poly.pdbx_strand_id
1 'polypeptide(L)'
;MIDTFHTKVLQAKNKDEVREMASLTKMMTAIVSLELAEEMRLDIRTTYFKVSYKACTTIGTTANTVDGQVMTIWELLHGLMLPSGNDAAMVLAENFSNRLILNANRSAKEEEKVIEVPKCSFYPFVK
;
A
#
# COMPACT_ATOMS: atom_id res chain seq x y z
N MET A 1 -16.57 9.35 18.28
CA MET A 1 -15.46 10.26 18.63
C MET A 1 -14.59 9.57 19.65
N ILE A 2 -13.30 9.57 19.45
CA ILE A 2 -12.34 8.91 20.34
C ILE A 2 -11.34 9.98 20.81
N ASP A 3 -11.07 10.02 22.11
CA ASP A 3 -9.90 10.72 22.65
C ASP A 3 -8.68 9.81 22.44
N THR A 4 -7.81 10.21 21.53
CA THR A 4 -6.61 9.41 21.16
C THR A 4 -5.54 9.45 22.24
N PHE A 5 -5.53 10.47 23.10
CA PHE A 5 -4.57 10.58 24.18
C PHE A 5 -4.88 9.61 25.33
N HIS A 6 -6.16 9.50 25.71
CA HIS A 6 -6.60 8.60 26.78
C HIS A 6 -7.22 7.29 26.26
N THR A 7 -7.22 7.06 24.94
CA THR A 7 -7.85 5.90 24.30
C THR A 7 -9.31 5.67 24.68
N LYS A 8 -10.01 6.76 25.05
CA LYS A 8 -11.39 6.71 25.55
C LYS A 8 -12.40 7.05 24.45
N VAL A 9 -13.42 6.22 24.32
CA VAL A 9 -14.56 6.53 23.46
C VAL A 9 -15.43 7.59 24.13
N LEU A 10 -15.48 8.78 23.52
CA LEU A 10 -16.31 9.90 24.01
C LEU A 10 -17.74 9.81 23.49
N GLN A 11 -17.93 9.39 22.27
CA GLN A 11 -19.24 9.24 21.64
C GLN A 11 -19.18 8.14 20.57
N ALA A 12 -20.17 7.27 20.55
CA ALA A 12 -20.30 6.22 19.56
C ALA A 12 -21.77 6.02 19.17
N LYS A 13 -21.98 5.58 17.93
CA LYS A 13 -23.27 5.12 17.41
C LYS A 13 -23.01 3.85 16.64
N ASN A 14 -23.65 2.74 16.99
CA ASN A 14 -23.54 1.45 16.32
C ASN A 14 -22.08 0.98 16.13
N LYS A 15 -21.23 1.20 17.15
CA LYS A 15 -19.77 0.98 17.04
C LYS A 15 -19.36 -0.48 16.80
N ASP A 16 -20.24 -1.42 17.16
CA ASP A 16 -20.00 -2.86 17.02
C ASP A 16 -20.70 -3.46 15.80
N GLU A 17 -21.38 -2.63 15.00
CA GLU A 17 -22.05 -3.07 13.78
C GLU A 17 -21.04 -3.21 12.64
N VAL A 18 -20.99 -4.39 12.03
CA VAL A 18 -20.13 -4.65 10.86
C VAL A 18 -20.67 -3.91 9.65
N ARG A 19 -19.85 -3.05 9.06
CA ARG A 19 -20.18 -2.24 7.88
C ARG A 19 -19.04 -2.23 6.87
N GLU A 20 -19.38 -2.00 5.61
CA GLU A 20 -18.40 -1.71 4.58
C GLU A 20 -17.73 -0.36 4.86
N MET A 21 -16.41 -0.35 4.89
CA MET A 21 -15.62 0.83 5.26
C MET A 21 -15.26 1.72 4.06
N ALA A 22 -15.54 1.29 2.83
CA ALA A 22 -15.21 2.02 1.61
C ALA A 22 -13.76 2.57 1.64
N SER A 23 -13.58 3.86 1.35
CA SER A 23 -12.25 4.49 1.30
C SER A 23 -11.51 4.60 2.63
N LEU A 24 -12.14 4.31 3.77
CA LEU A 24 -11.41 4.18 5.05
C LEU A 24 -10.36 3.05 4.98
N THR A 25 -10.55 2.07 4.11
CA THR A 25 -9.55 1.02 3.82
C THR A 25 -8.20 1.60 3.40
N LYS A 26 -8.16 2.78 2.78
CA LYS A 26 -6.92 3.44 2.38
C LYS A 26 -6.05 3.89 3.55
N MET A 27 -6.64 4.09 4.71
CA MET A 27 -5.86 4.33 5.95
C MET A 27 -4.97 3.11 6.26
N MET A 28 -5.50 1.90 6.10
CA MET A 28 -4.71 0.68 6.27
C MET A 28 -3.63 0.57 5.19
N THR A 29 -3.95 0.88 3.93
CA THR A 29 -2.96 0.92 2.85
C THR A 29 -1.81 1.89 3.17
N ALA A 30 -2.13 3.08 3.71
CA ALA A 30 -1.11 4.05 4.11
C ALA A 30 -0.23 3.52 5.25
N ILE A 31 -0.83 2.94 6.29
CA ILE A 31 -0.12 2.37 7.44
C ILE A 31 0.84 1.28 6.96
N VAL A 32 0.35 0.28 6.22
CA VAL A 32 1.16 -0.82 5.69
C VAL A 32 2.28 -0.30 4.78
N SER A 33 2.02 0.72 3.96
CA SER A 33 3.05 1.32 3.10
C SER A 33 4.16 2.00 3.92
N LEU A 34 3.82 2.66 5.02
CA LEU A 34 4.78 3.29 5.92
C LEU A 34 5.60 2.24 6.69
N GLU A 35 4.96 1.20 7.20
CA GLU A 35 5.63 0.09 7.88
C GLU A 35 6.60 -0.64 6.94
N LEU A 36 6.19 -0.94 5.71
CA LEU A 36 7.06 -1.55 4.71
C LEU A 36 8.23 -0.64 4.32
N ALA A 37 8.00 0.68 4.21
CA ALA A 37 9.08 1.62 3.94
C ALA A 37 10.10 1.64 5.08
N GLU A 38 9.64 1.62 6.33
CA GLU A 38 10.50 1.55 7.51
C GLU A 38 11.28 0.22 7.57
N GLU A 39 10.61 -0.91 7.42
CA GLU A 39 11.22 -2.25 7.41
C GLU A 39 12.30 -2.37 6.32
N MET A 40 12.02 -1.85 5.12
CA MET A 40 12.96 -1.84 4.00
C MET A 40 13.99 -0.70 4.08
N ARG A 41 13.96 0.14 5.11
CA ARG A 41 14.82 1.32 5.28
C ARG A 41 14.77 2.27 4.09
N LEU A 42 13.58 2.47 3.53
CA LEU A 42 13.34 3.40 2.42
C LEU A 42 12.96 4.77 2.96
N ASP A 43 13.63 5.80 2.49
CA ASP A 43 13.19 7.17 2.73
C ASP A 43 12.00 7.48 1.79
N ILE A 44 10.85 7.80 2.38
CA ILE A 44 9.61 8.05 1.64
C ILE A 44 9.68 9.28 0.73
N ARG A 45 10.58 10.23 1.02
CA ARG A 45 10.74 11.47 0.25
C ARG A 45 11.71 11.34 -0.91
N THR A 46 12.60 10.36 -0.86
CA THR A 46 13.65 10.15 -1.87
C THR A 46 13.52 8.83 -2.61
N THR A 47 12.64 7.94 -2.16
CA THR A 47 12.37 6.69 -2.86
C THR A 47 11.27 6.88 -3.90
N TYR A 48 11.59 6.57 -5.15
CA TYR A 48 10.71 6.71 -6.29
C TYR A 48 10.08 5.39 -6.71
N PHE A 49 8.81 5.45 -7.05
CA PHE A 49 8.01 4.38 -7.62
C PHE A 49 7.51 4.78 -9.00
N LYS A 50 7.50 3.81 -9.93
CA LYS A 50 6.99 4.02 -11.28
C LYS A 50 5.52 3.62 -11.35
N VAL A 51 4.72 4.49 -11.94
CA VAL A 51 3.30 4.24 -12.23
C VAL A 51 3.21 3.27 -13.41
N SER A 52 2.44 2.19 -13.25
CA SER A 52 2.13 1.26 -14.33
C SER A 52 0.86 1.68 -15.07
N TYR A 53 0.73 1.25 -16.32
CA TYR A 53 -0.51 1.42 -17.09
C TYR A 53 -1.73 0.86 -16.34
N LYS A 54 -1.58 -0.29 -15.67
CA LYS A 54 -2.65 -0.90 -14.88
C LYS A 54 -3.06 -0.01 -13.71
N ALA A 55 -2.10 0.60 -13.02
CA ALA A 55 -2.39 1.49 -11.89
C ALA A 55 -3.14 2.75 -12.34
N CYS A 56 -2.66 3.45 -13.37
CA CYS A 56 -3.29 4.69 -13.85
C CYS A 56 -4.67 4.50 -14.48
N THR A 57 -5.01 3.27 -14.92
CA THR A 57 -6.34 2.93 -15.46
C THR A 57 -7.29 2.35 -14.43
N THR A 58 -6.92 2.34 -13.15
CA THR A 58 -7.75 1.81 -12.06
C THR A 58 -9.02 2.66 -11.90
N ILE A 59 -10.18 1.99 -11.93
CA ILE A 59 -11.49 2.64 -11.85
C ILE A 59 -11.74 3.20 -10.44
N GLY A 60 -12.44 4.33 -10.37
CA GLY A 60 -12.90 4.98 -9.15
C GLY A 60 -12.24 6.34 -8.94
N THR A 61 -12.08 6.74 -7.67
CA THR A 61 -11.39 8.00 -7.33
C THR A 61 -9.93 7.94 -7.72
N THR A 62 -9.40 9.03 -8.26
CA THR A 62 -8.06 9.07 -8.85
C THR A 62 -7.23 10.24 -8.33
N ALA A 63 -5.93 10.03 -8.21
CA ALA A 63 -4.91 11.05 -8.02
C ALA A 63 -4.40 11.60 -9.37
N ASN A 64 -5.00 11.18 -10.49
CA ASN A 64 -4.61 11.53 -11.86
C ASN A 64 -3.16 11.14 -12.19
N THR A 65 -2.74 9.97 -11.74
CA THR A 65 -1.42 9.45 -12.11
C THR A 65 -1.38 9.06 -13.59
N VAL A 66 -0.21 9.17 -14.21
CA VAL A 66 0.00 8.89 -15.65
C VAL A 66 0.95 7.71 -15.82
N ASP A 67 0.70 6.88 -16.84
CA ASP A 67 1.58 5.75 -17.15
C ASP A 67 3.03 6.19 -17.35
N GLY A 68 3.94 5.45 -16.73
CA GLY A 68 5.37 5.76 -16.76
C GLY A 68 5.82 6.90 -15.85
N GLN A 69 4.88 7.65 -15.24
CA GLN A 69 5.21 8.70 -14.25
C GLN A 69 6.03 8.11 -13.11
N VAL A 70 6.96 8.89 -12.60
CA VAL A 70 7.79 8.52 -11.45
C VAL A 70 7.46 9.46 -10.30
N MET A 71 7.03 8.87 -9.18
CA MET A 71 6.56 9.59 -8.01
C MET A 71 7.23 9.04 -6.74
N THR A 72 7.47 9.90 -5.77
CA THR A 72 7.95 9.50 -4.45
C THR A 72 6.85 8.77 -3.68
N ILE A 73 7.23 7.94 -2.70
CA ILE A 73 6.27 7.31 -1.78
C ILE A 73 5.45 8.40 -1.08
N TRP A 74 6.07 9.53 -0.73
CA TRP A 74 5.41 10.67 -0.10
C TRP A 74 4.30 11.26 -0.98
N GLU A 75 4.57 11.52 -2.27
CA GLU A 75 3.58 12.02 -3.22
C GLU A 75 2.44 11.02 -3.42
N LEU A 76 2.76 9.72 -3.50
CA LEU A 76 1.76 8.66 -3.61
C LEU A 76 0.86 8.56 -2.37
N LEU A 77 1.40 8.73 -1.16
CA LEU A 77 0.61 8.78 0.07
C LEU A 77 -0.34 9.99 0.08
N HIS A 78 0.07 11.13 -0.46
CA HIS A 78 -0.83 12.28 -0.63
C HIS A 78 -1.91 12.00 -1.68
N GLY A 79 -1.54 11.41 -2.82
CA GLY A 79 -2.49 10.95 -3.83
C GLY A 79 -3.48 9.90 -3.32
N LEU A 80 -3.03 9.05 -2.40
CA LEU A 80 -3.87 8.06 -1.74
C LEU A 80 -4.89 8.70 -0.80
N MET A 81 -4.46 9.65 0.03
CA MET A 81 -5.25 10.15 1.16
C MET A 81 -6.11 11.37 0.80
N LEU A 82 -5.60 12.33 0.01
CA LEU A 82 -6.32 13.58 -0.27
C LEU A 82 -7.47 13.37 -1.27
N PRO A 83 -7.23 12.95 -2.54
CA PRO A 83 -8.30 12.66 -3.47
C PRO A 83 -8.86 11.25 -3.30
N SER A 84 -8.31 10.46 -2.36
CA SER A 84 -8.67 9.04 -2.19
C SER A 84 -8.37 8.19 -3.43
N GLY A 85 -7.21 8.42 -4.08
CA GLY A 85 -6.84 7.81 -5.37
C GLY A 85 -6.66 6.29 -5.30
N ASN A 86 -7.45 5.57 -6.10
CA ASN A 86 -7.29 4.12 -6.28
C ASN A 86 -6.02 3.79 -7.07
N ASP A 87 -5.69 4.64 -8.04
CA ASP A 87 -4.47 4.59 -8.83
C ASP A 87 -3.21 4.68 -7.94
N ALA A 88 -3.16 5.65 -7.03
CA ALA A 88 -2.07 5.78 -6.08
C ALA A 88 -1.94 4.55 -5.15
N ALA A 89 -3.08 3.99 -4.71
CA ALA A 89 -3.10 2.73 -3.94
C ALA A 89 -2.46 1.58 -4.72
N MET A 90 -2.82 1.44 -6.01
CA MET A 90 -2.26 0.40 -6.88
C MET A 90 -0.76 0.59 -7.10
N VAL A 91 -0.29 1.81 -7.34
CA VAL A 91 1.15 2.09 -7.49
C VAL A 91 1.93 1.66 -6.26
N LEU A 92 1.44 2.02 -5.05
CA LEU A 92 2.07 1.59 -3.79
C LEU A 92 2.10 0.07 -3.68
N ALA A 93 0.96 -0.59 -3.89
CA ALA A 93 0.85 -2.03 -3.76
C ALA A 93 1.77 -2.78 -4.75
N GLU A 94 1.79 -2.41 -6.03
CA GLU A 94 2.62 -3.05 -7.05
C GLU A 94 4.12 -2.89 -6.76
N ASN A 95 4.55 -1.68 -6.42
CA ASN A 95 5.97 -1.41 -6.20
C ASN A 95 6.49 -2.04 -4.91
N PHE A 96 5.74 -2.02 -3.82
CA PHE A 96 6.11 -2.73 -2.59
C PHE A 96 6.10 -4.24 -2.79
N SER A 97 5.09 -4.80 -3.47
CA SER A 97 5.03 -6.23 -3.79
C SER A 97 6.26 -6.69 -4.60
N ASN A 98 6.62 -5.93 -5.63
CA ASN A 98 7.80 -6.24 -6.43
C ASN A 98 9.09 -6.24 -5.59
N ARG A 99 9.24 -5.29 -4.65
CA ARG A 99 10.40 -5.23 -3.75
C ARG A 99 10.43 -6.40 -2.76
N LEU A 100 9.26 -6.79 -2.22
CA LEU A 100 9.14 -7.95 -1.34
C LEU A 100 9.57 -9.24 -2.06
N ILE A 101 9.09 -9.44 -3.29
CA ILE A 101 9.46 -10.61 -4.12
C ILE A 101 10.96 -10.60 -4.40
N LEU A 102 11.55 -9.45 -4.74
CA LEU A 102 12.98 -9.34 -5.00
C LEU A 102 13.81 -9.63 -3.75
N ASN A 103 13.38 -9.16 -2.58
CA ASN A 103 14.06 -9.43 -1.31
C ASN A 103 13.95 -10.91 -0.93
N ALA A 104 12.76 -11.51 -1.06
CA ALA A 104 12.56 -12.94 -0.83
C ALA A 104 13.45 -13.79 -1.76
N ASN A 105 13.54 -13.43 -3.05
CA ASN A 105 14.41 -14.12 -4.00
C ASN A 105 15.90 -13.94 -3.72
N ARG A 106 16.31 -12.81 -3.11
CA ARG A 106 17.69 -12.60 -2.66
C ARG A 106 18.01 -13.50 -1.46
N SER A 107 17.14 -13.50 -0.45
CA SER A 107 17.29 -14.37 0.72
C SER A 107 17.27 -15.84 0.31
N ALA A 108 16.36 -16.23 -0.60
CA ALA A 108 16.31 -17.60 -1.12
C ALA A 108 17.55 -18.00 -1.89
N LYS A 109 18.20 -17.06 -2.63
CA LYS A 109 19.48 -17.34 -3.31
C LYS A 109 20.66 -17.43 -2.35
N GLU A 110 20.59 -16.75 -1.23
CA GLU A 110 21.57 -16.88 -0.15
C GLU A 110 21.35 -18.18 0.66
N GLU A 111 20.09 -18.64 0.75
CA GLU A 111 19.70 -19.91 1.36
C GLU A 111 19.63 -21.08 0.37
N GLU A 112 19.67 -20.82 -0.96
CA GLU A 112 19.52 -21.82 -2.02
C GLU A 112 20.75 -22.71 -2.14
N LYS A 113 20.95 -23.47 -1.07
CA LYS A 113 21.39 -24.83 -1.19
C LYS A 113 20.25 -25.85 -1.01
N VAL A 114 19.01 -25.47 -0.72
CA VAL A 114 17.87 -26.41 -0.64
C VAL A 114 16.52 -25.68 -0.78
N ILE A 115 15.64 -26.24 -1.65
CA ILE A 115 14.17 -26.12 -1.75
C ILE A 115 13.63 -25.22 -2.88
N GLU A 116 13.03 -25.89 -3.88
CA GLU A 116 12.12 -25.34 -4.89
C GLU A 116 10.83 -24.82 -4.23
N VAL A 117 10.42 -23.60 -4.56
CA VAL A 117 9.17 -22.99 -4.06
C VAL A 117 8.15 -22.94 -5.20
N PRO A 118 6.89 -23.37 -4.98
CA PRO A 118 5.83 -23.31 -5.98
C PRO A 118 5.48 -21.87 -6.35
N LYS A 119 5.25 -21.61 -7.63
CA LYS A 119 4.74 -20.34 -8.14
C LYS A 119 3.34 -20.08 -7.57
N CYS A 120 3.23 -19.22 -6.57
CA CYS A 120 1.95 -18.71 -6.07
C CYS A 120 1.78 -17.25 -6.51
N SER A 121 0.84 -17.03 -7.41
CA SER A 121 0.39 -15.68 -7.76
C SER A 121 -0.61 -15.23 -6.69
N PHE A 122 -0.13 -14.53 -5.68
CA PHE A 122 -0.99 -14.05 -4.61
C PHE A 122 -1.06 -12.51 -4.64
N TYR A 123 -2.22 -11.99 -4.98
CA TYR A 123 -2.58 -10.59 -4.77
C TYR A 123 -3.54 -10.51 -3.56
N PRO A 124 -3.07 -10.22 -2.35
CA PRO A 124 -3.92 -10.25 -1.16
C PRO A 124 -4.87 -9.06 -1.00
N PHE A 125 -4.83 -8.07 -1.89
CA PHE A 125 -5.56 -6.82 -1.70
C PHE A 125 -6.58 -6.44 -2.80
N VAL A 126 -6.96 -7.37 -3.69
CA VAL A 126 -7.99 -7.11 -4.68
C VAL A 126 -9.07 -8.19 -4.59
N LYS A 127 -10.09 -7.90 -3.82
CA LYS A 127 -11.47 -8.37 -4.00
C LYS A 127 -12.40 -7.19 -3.88
#